data_342d17bb7ed7800f26bc012583276ba9
#
_entry.id   342d17bb7ed7800f26bc012583276ba9
#
_cell.length_a   1.000
_cell.length_b   1.000
_cell.length_c   1.000
_cell.angle_alpha   90.00
_cell.angle_beta   90.00
_cell.angle_gamma   90.00
#
_symmetry.space_group_name_H-M   'P 1'
#
loop_
_entity.id
_entity.type
_entity.pdbx_description
1 polymer ?
#
loop_
_entity_poly.entity_id
_entity_poly.type
_entity_poly.pdbx_seq_one_letter_code
_entity_poly.pdbx_strand_id
1 'polypeptide(L)'
;MRKVTDWLLFFFMAVSLPAFSDDNVIDEVVWIIGDEAIYKSEVEEQYRQMQYDGQRIDGDPYCVIPEQLAVQKLFLHQAKLDTITVPDATVFQQVEARINYLIANIGSKEKMEEYFKKPVTEI
;
A
#
# COMPACT_ATOMS: atom_id res chain seq x y z
N MET A 1 -31.69 -53.45 14.41
CA MET A 1 -31.75 -52.28 13.48
C MET A 1 -31.61 -50.91 14.18
N ARG A 2 -31.83 -50.76 15.47
CA ARG A 2 -31.70 -49.44 16.19
C ARG A 2 -30.26 -48.99 16.44
N LYS A 3 -29.30 -49.88 16.52
CA LYS A 3 -27.89 -49.55 16.83
C LYS A 3 -27.08 -48.96 15.66
N VAL A 4 -27.51 -49.21 14.41
CA VAL A 4 -26.84 -48.68 13.23
C VAL A 4 -27.26 -47.25 12.91
N THR A 5 -28.51 -46.91 13.26
CA THR A 5 -29.05 -45.55 13.10
C THR A 5 -28.45 -44.57 14.09
N ASP A 6 -28.13 -44.99 15.30
CA ASP A 6 -27.52 -44.15 16.33
C ASP A 6 -26.05 -43.85 15.99
N TRP A 7 -25.33 -44.77 15.34
CA TRP A 7 -23.96 -44.58 14.92
C TRP A 7 -23.83 -43.65 13.68
N LEU A 8 -24.82 -43.72 12.79
CA LEU A 8 -24.92 -42.83 11.63
C LEU A 8 -25.26 -41.39 12.05
N LEU A 9 -26.07 -41.19 13.09
CA LEU A 9 -26.36 -39.85 13.67
C LEU A 9 -25.11 -39.25 14.34
N PHE A 10 -24.32 -40.08 15.02
CA PHE A 10 -23.07 -39.62 15.66
C PHE A 10 -21.98 -39.24 14.65
N PHE A 11 -21.94 -39.90 13.48
CA PHE A 11 -20.99 -39.60 12.41
C PHE A 11 -21.32 -38.30 11.65
N PHE A 12 -22.58 -37.91 11.64
CA PHE A 12 -23.01 -36.66 10.96
C PHE A 12 -22.77 -35.40 11.81
N MET A 13 -22.54 -35.54 13.10
CA MET A 13 -22.29 -34.41 14.02
C MET A 13 -20.80 -34.01 14.13
N ALA A 14 -19.91 -34.78 13.53
CA ALA A 14 -18.45 -34.57 13.63
C ALA A 14 -17.84 -33.79 12.44
N VAL A 15 -18.62 -33.32 11.47
CA VAL A 15 -18.13 -32.55 10.32
C VAL A 15 -18.65 -31.11 10.35
N SER A 16 -18.57 -30.46 11.50
CA SER A 16 -18.54 -28.99 11.57
C SER A 16 -17.10 -28.54 11.35
N LEU A 17 -16.67 -28.52 10.07
CA LEU A 17 -15.46 -27.82 9.68
C LEU A 17 -15.66 -26.33 10.03
N PRO A 18 -14.77 -25.72 10.83
CA PRO A 18 -14.77 -24.28 10.94
C PRO A 18 -14.55 -23.73 9.52
N ALA A 19 -15.52 -23.03 8.99
CA ALA A 19 -15.31 -22.17 7.84
C ALA A 19 -14.34 -21.09 8.31
N PHE A 20 -13.06 -21.25 8.01
CA PHE A 20 -12.12 -20.14 8.03
C PHE A 20 -12.60 -19.21 6.92
N SER A 21 -13.35 -18.18 7.29
CA SER A 21 -13.52 -17.01 6.47
C SER A 21 -12.13 -16.38 6.41
N ASP A 22 -11.40 -16.61 5.33
CA ASP A 22 -10.28 -15.77 4.97
C ASP A 22 -10.91 -14.38 4.76
N ASP A 23 -10.71 -13.51 5.72
CA ASP A 23 -11.06 -12.09 5.62
C ASP A 23 -10.14 -11.54 4.52
N ASN A 24 -10.66 -11.56 3.29
CA ASN A 24 -9.94 -11.08 2.11
C ASN A 24 -9.98 -9.55 2.11
N VAL A 25 -9.44 -8.95 3.19
CA VAL A 25 -9.25 -7.51 3.32
C VAL A 25 -8.16 -7.13 2.35
N ILE A 26 -8.54 -6.45 1.27
CA ILE A 26 -7.61 -5.99 0.23
C ILE A 26 -6.68 -4.91 0.80
N ASP A 27 -7.21 -4.00 1.62
CA ASP A 27 -6.46 -2.98 2.36
C ASP A 27 -7.32 -2.44 3.52
N GLU A 28 -6.67 -1.91 4.55
CA GLU A 28 -7.33 -1.36 5.74
C GLU A 28 -7.30 0.17 5.69
N VAL A 29 -8.47 0.81 5.87
CA VAL A 29 -8.54 2.27 5.99
C VAL A 29 -8.14 2.67 7.40
N VAL A 30 -7.07 3.42 7.52
CA VAL A 30 -6.54 3.93 8.81
C VAL A 30 -7.17 5.25 9.18
N TRP A 31 -7.32 6.17 8.19
CA TRP A 31 -7.92 7.49 8.36
C TRP A 31 -8.72 7.92 7.14
N ILE A 32 -9.69 8.83 7.36
CA ILE A 32 -10.47 9.49 6.31
C ILE A 32 -10.38 10.99 6.52
N ILE A 33 -10.03 11.73 5.46
CA ILE A 33 -9.90 13.18 5.45
C ILE A 33 -10.73 13.73 4.30
N GLY A 34 -11.90 14.29 4.63
CA GLY A 34 -12.88 14.64 3.61
C GLY A 34 -13.35 13.40 2.86
N ASP A 35 -13.08 13.35 1.57
CA ASP A 35 -13.37 12.25 0.64
C ASP A 35 -12.14 11.38 0.31
N GLU A 36 -11.00 11.67 0.92
CA GLU A 36 -9.75 10.94 0.73
C GLU A 36 -9.49 9.97 1.89
N ALA A 37 -9.24 8.70 1.59
CA ALA A 37 -8.84 7.70 2.58
C ALA A 37 -7.30 7.60 2.67
N ILE A 38 -6.81 7.27 3.86
CA ILE A 38 -5.43 6.85 4.10
C ILE A 38 -5.48 5.36 4.40
N TYR A 39 -4.78 4.58 3.60
CA TYR A 39 -4.72 3.14 3.72
C TYR A 39 -3.50 2.69 4.52
N LYS A 40 -3.61 1.54 5.15
CA LYS A 40 -2.51 0.93 5.90
C LYS A 40 -1.30 0.65 5.01
N SER A 41 -1.53 0.22 3.77
CA SER A 41 -0.48 0.02 2.78
C SER A 41 0.32 1.30 2.50
N GLU A 42 -0.32 2.47 2.43
CA GLU A 42 0.36 3.77 2.26
C GLU A 42 1.26 4.06 3.47
N VAL A 43 0.78 3.78 4.69
CA VAL A 43 1.55 3.99 5.94
C VAL A 43 2.77 3.07 5.97
N GLU A 44 2.60 1.81 5.63
CA GLU A 44 3.69 0.83 5.62
C GLU A 44 4.73 1.14 4.53
N GLU A 45 4.29 1.59 3.35
CA GLU A 45 5.19 2.00 2.28
C GLU A 45 6.03 3.22 2.69
N GLN A 46 5.38 4.24 3.26
CA GLN A 46 6.07 5.42 3.76
C GLN A 46 7.06 5.07 4.87
N TYR A 47 6.68 4.16 5.78
CA TYR A 47 7.57 3.69 6.84
C TYR A 47 8.80 2.98 6.29
N ARG A 48 8.63 2.08 5.31
CA ARG A 48 9.75 1.40 4.64
C ARG A 48 10.68 2.39 3.94
N GLN A 49 10.12 3.39 3.26
CA GLN A 49 10.90 4.42 2.61
C GLN A 49 11.73 5.23 3.61
N MET A 50 11.13 5.64 4.73
CA MET A 50 11.84 6.38 5.78
C MET A 50 12.96 5.54 6.41
N GLN A 51 12.74 4.24 6.61
CA GLN A 51 13.77 3.32 7.10
C GLN A 51 14.94 3.20 6.09
N TYR A 52 14.61 3.07 4.80
CA TYR A 52 15.61 3.00 3.74
C TYR A 52 16.48 4.27 3.66
N ASP A 53 15.85 5.42 3.82
CA ASP A 53 16.51 6.74 3.82
C ASP A 53 17.25 7.03 5.14
N GLY A 54 17.20 6.12 6.12
CA GLY A 54 17.83 6.28 7.43
C GLY A 54 17.20 7.37 8.29
N GLN A 55 15.97 7.76 8.01
CA GLN A 55 15.23 8.75 8.78
C GLN A 55 14.75 8.15 10.10
N ARG A 56 14.88 8.93 11.18
CA ARG A 56 14.34 8.56 12.49
C ARG A 56 12.96 9.16 12.67
N ILE A 57 12.06 8.36 13.21
CA ILE A 57 10.70 8.77 13.56
C ILE A 57 10.66 8.88 15.08
N ASP A 58 10.33 10.06 15.60
CA ASP A 58 10.10 10.27 17.03
C ASP A 58 8.66 9.90 17.35
N GLY A 59 8.46 8.74 17.96
CA GLY A 59 7.16 8.20 18.34
C GLY A 59 6.78 6.92 17.61
N ASP A 60 5.52 6.53 17.74
CA ASP A 60 4.97 5.39 17.03
C ASP A 60 4.77 5.72 15.54
N PRO A 61 5.42 5.00 14.62
CA PRO A 61 5.28 5.22 13.17
C PRO A 61 3.83 5.18 12.69
N TYR A 62 3.01 4.31 13.29
CA TYR A 62 1.60 4.15 12.92
C TYR A 62 0.69 5.26 13.44
N CYS A 63 1.21 6.15 14.27
CA CYS A 63 0.55 7.40 14.65
C CYS A 63 1.10 8.59 13.85
N VAL A 64 2.43 8.69 13.75
CA VAL A 64 3.11 9.85 13.14
C VAL A 64 2.93 9.89 11.62
N ILE A 65 3.07 8.75 10.95
CA ILE A 65 2.98 8.69 9.48
C ILE A 65 1.57 9.01 8.97
N PRO A 66 0.48 8.44 9.53
CA PRO A 66 -0.88 8.83 9.14
C PRO A 66 -1.13 10.34 9.30
N GLU A 67 -0.61 10.98 10.36
CA GLU A 67 -0.74 12.42 10.56
C GLU A 67 -0.01 13.20 9.44
N GLN A 68 1.19 12.80 9.06
CA GLN A 68 1.93 13.43 7.96
C GLN A 68 1.22 13.26 6.62
N LEU A 69 0.71 12.06 6.32
CA LEU A 69 -0.09 11.80 5.13
C LEU A 69 -1.38 12.62 5.11
N ALA A 70 -2.02 12.79 6.28
CA ALA A 70 -3.19 13.63 6.44
C ALA A 70 -2.93 15.07 6.04
N VAL A 71 -1.84 15.64 6.51
CA VAL A 71 -1.43 17.02 6.17
C VAL A 71 -1.19 17.14 4.66
N GLN A 72 -0.53 16.16 4.03
CA GLN A 72 -0.32 16.16 2.58
C GLN A 72 -1.65 16.11 1.80
N LYS A 73 -2.59 15.27 2.22
CA LYS A 73 -3.92 15.18 1.59
C LYS A 73 -4.74 16.47 1.78
N LEU A 74 -4.61 17.14 2.92
CA LEU A 74 -5.23 18.45 3.14
C LEU A 74 -4.68 19.52 2.20
N PHE A 75 -3.35 19.57 1.98
CA PHE A 75 -2.76 20.47 1.00
C PHE A 75 -3.22 20.16 -0.42
N LEU A 76 -3.31 18.88 -0.78
CA LEU A 76 -3.84 18.48 -2.09
C LEU A 76 -5.30 18.89 -2.26
N HIS A 77 -6.12 18.72 -1.22
CA HIS A 77 -7.52 19.15 -1.23
C HIS A 77 -7.62 20.65 -1.42
N GLN A 78 -6.84 21.44 -0.68
CA GLN A 78 -6.81 22.89 -0.82
C GLN A 78 -6.37 23.31 -2.23
N ALA A 79 -5.34 22.68 -2.78
CA ALA A 79 -4.88 22.97 -4.13
C ALA A 79 -5.98 22.69 -5.18
N LYS A 80 -6.78 21.64 -5.01
CA LYS A 80 -7.94 21.35 -5.86
C LYS A 80 -9.00 22.48 -5.77
N LEU A 81 -9.29 22.96 -4.53
CA LEU A 81 -10.22 24.07 -4.32
C LEU A 81 -9.73 25.37 -4.96
N ASP A 82 -8.44 25.64 -4.88
CA ASP A 82 -7.79 26.81 -5.47
C ASP A 82 -7.56 26.68 -6.99
N THR A 83 -8.05 25.59 -7.57
CA THR A 83 -7.88 25.31 -9.03
C THR A 83 -6.42 25.28 -9.50
N ILE A 84 -5.50 24.93 -8.60
CA ILE A 84 -4.09 24.77 -8.94
C ILE A 84 -3.93 23.46 -9.72
N THR A 85 -3.49 23.58 -10.98
CA THR A 85 -3.25 22.43 -11.85
C THR A 85 -1.78 22.34 -12.22
N VAL A 86 -1.23 21.11 -12.16
CA VAL A 86 0.11 20.83 -12.65
C VAL A 86 -0.03 20.20 -14.04
N PRO A 87 0.56 20.79 -15.11
CA PRO A 87 0.51 20.21 -16.43
C PRO A 87 1.17 18.83 -16.47
N ASP A 88 0.55 17.86 -17.14
CA ASP A 88 1.10 16.50 -17.28
C ASP A 88 2.53 16.51 -17.84
N ALA A 89 2.80 17.41 -18.80
CA ALA A 89 4.14 17.57 -19.37
C ALA A 89 5.21 17.87 -18.30
N THR A 90 4.86 18.65 -17.26
CA THR A 90 5.78 18.95 -16.15
C THR A 90 6.04 17.71 -15.31
N VAL A 91 5.01 16.92 -15.05
CA VAL A 91 5.12 15.65 -14.32
C VAL A 91 6.00 14.67 -15.08
N PHE A 92 5.74 14.48 -16.38
CA PHE A 92 6.54 13.59 -17.23
C PHE A 92 8.02 14.00 -17.28
N GLN A 93 8.32 15.29 -17.41
CA GLN A 93 9.69 15.77 -17.40
C GLN A 93 10.42 15.45 -16.09
N GLN A 94 9.74 15.60 -14.96
CA GLN A 94 10.33 15.27 -13.65
C GLN A 94 10.56 13.78 -13.48
N VAL A 95 9.59 12.94 -13.90
CA VAL A 95 9.73 11.48 -13.88
C VAL A 95 10.89 11.04 -14.77
N GLU A 96 10.96 11.56 -16.00
CA GLU A 96 12.05 11.24 -16.93
C GLU A 96 13.42 11.66 -16.38
N ALA A 97 13.51 12.85 -15.80
CA ALA A 97 14.73 13.31 -15.15
C ALA A 97 15.14 12.39 -13.99
N ARG A 98 14.19 11.93 -13.18
CA ARG A 98 14.43 10.99 -12.07
C ARG A 98 14.91 9.63 -12.57
N ILE A 99 14.27 9.10 -13.61
CA ILE A 99 14.66 7.82 -14.23
C ILE A 99 16.07 7.93 -14.79
N ASN A 100 16.39 9.00 -15.53
CA ASN A 100 17.72 9.22 -16.09
C ASN A 100 18.79 9.34 -15.00
N TYR A 101 18.47 9.99 -13.88
CA TYR A 101 19.35 10.05 -12.71
C TYR A 101 19.62 8.66 -12.13
N LEU A 102 18.59 7.83 -11.98
CA LEU A 102 18.75 6.45 -11.49
C LEU A 102 19.58 5.60 -12.45
N ILE A 103 19.32 5.69 -13.76
CA ILE A 103 20.10 5.00 -14.79
C ILE A 103 21.57 5.39 -14.71
N ALA A 104 21.86 6.68 -14.56
CA ALA A 104 23.24 7.18 -14.46
C ALA A 104 23.97 6.63 -13.21
N ASN A 105 23.27 6.50 -12.08
CA ASN A 105 23.84 5.96 -10.84
C ASN A 105 24.03 4.44 -10.89
N ILE A 106 23.10 3.71 -11.48
CA ILE A 106 23.13 2.24 -11.58
C ILE A 106 24.02 1.80 -12.75
N GLY A 107 24.17 2.64 -13.76
CA GLY A 107 25.08 2.48 -14.88
C GLY A 107 24.41 2.16 -16.22
N SER A 108 23.24 1.53 -16.25
CA SER A 108 22.44 1.33 -17.48
C SER A 108 20.98 1.04 -17.18
N LYS A 109 20.14 1.17 -18.20
CA LYS A 109 18.73 0.85 -18.14
C LYS A 109 18.50 -0.64 -17.80
N GLU A 110 19.25 -1.53 -18.45
CA GLU A 110 19.15 -2.98 -18.26
C GLU A 110 19.48 -3.37 -16.81
N LYS A 111 20.54 -2.77 -16.23
CA LYS A 111 20.88 -3.00 -14.82
C LYS A 111 19.82 -2.48 -13.87
N MET A 112 19.18 -1.37 -14.21
CA MET A 112 18.09 -0.82 -13.43
C MET A 112 16.87 -1.77 -13.46
N GLU A 113 16.49 -2.27 -14.64
CA GLU A 113 15.39 -3.24 -14.80
C GLU A 113 15.69 -4.58 -14.08
N GLU A 114 16.95 -5.02 -14.11
CA GLU A 114 17.41 -6.20 -13.36
C GLU A 114 17.33 -5.99 -11.84
N TYR A 115 17.73 -4.81 -11.37
CA TYR A 115 17.70 -4.46 -9.95
C TYR A 115 16.29 -4.39 -9.40
N PHE A 116 15.38 -3.70 -10.09
CA PHE A 116 13.99 -3.55 -9.68
C PHE A 116 13.09 -4.73 -10.09
N LYS A 117 13.60 -5.64 -10.94
CA LYS A 117 12.85 -6.77 -11.54
C LYS A 117 11.57 -6.32 -12.24
N LYS A 118 11.59 -5.14 -12.84
CA LYS A 118 10.49 -4.51 -13.55
C LYS A 118 11.03 -3.72 -14.74
N PRO A 119 10.28 -3.61 -15.85
CA PRO A 119 10.64 -2.71 -16.93
C PRO A 119 10.59 -1.25 -16.47
N VAL A 120 11.37 -0.37 -17.10
CA VAL A 120 11.44 1.06 -16.76
C VAL A 120 10.07 1.75 -16.80
N THR A 121 9.16 1.25 -17.63
CA THR A 121 7.79 1.77 -17.74
C THR A 121 6.91 1.48 -16.53
N GLU A 122 7.36 0.63 -15.60
CA GLU A 122 6.65 0.22 -14.39
C GLU A 122 7.40 0.61 -13.09
N ILE A 123 8.52 1.30 -13.25
CA ILE A 123 9.31 1.85 -12.14
C ILE A 123 8.86 3.29 -11.89
#